data_f06736f52514f08f08882cb1fb6f16e9
#
_entry.id   f06736f52514f08f08882cb1fb6f16e9
#
_cell.length_a   1.000
_cell.length_b   1.000
_cell.length_c   1.000
_cell.angle_alpha   90.00
_cell.angle_beta   90.00
_cell.angle_gamma   90.00
#
_symmetry.space_group_name_H-M   'P 1'
#
loop_
_entity.id
_entity.type
_entity.pdbx_description
1 polymer ?
#
loop_
_entity_poly.entity_id
_entity_poly.type
_entity_poly.pdbx_seq_one_letter_code
_entity_poly.pdbx_strand_id
1 'polypeptide(L)'
;MNQYVISYAPQPHVFWPEVLLIEKKHPTWQAGCYNLPGGKIEENETIHEAASRELQEETGIDCLPEQVRLLGTIKGGNFIVYVCRCDYDSLRGRNVPKTMTDERVFWMPLAEALNHERLIDNLRIIIPFCRAGLMGWHVSEHNCIRIENEKTNLSQPLLFGPVG
;
A
#
# COMPACT_ATOMS: atom_id res chain seq x y z
N MET A 1 -17.87 -8.16 -6.30
CA MET A 1 -17.00 -7.51 -5.30
C MET A 1 -15.90 -6.78 -6.05
N ASN A 2 -15.71 -5.51 -5.76
CA ASN A 2 -14.65 -4.71 -6.40
C ASN A 2 -13.29 -5.08 -5.82
N GLN A 3 -12.29 -5.24 -6.69
CA GLN A 3 -10.93 -5.60 -6.30
C GLN A 3 -9.95 -4.48 -6.66
N TYR A 4 -9.07 -4.16 -5.73
CA TYR A 4 -8.08 -3.10 -5.87
C TYR A 4 -6.72 -3.58 -5.37
N VAL A 5 -5.66 -2.90 -5.80
CA VAL A 5 -4.31 -3.03 -5.26
C VAL A 5 -3.84 -1.69 -4.72
N ILE A 6 -3.00 -1.72 -3.69
CA ILE A 6 -2.14 -0.60 -3.30
C ILE A 6 -0.72 -1.13 -3.13
N SER A 7 0.27 -0.32 -3.47
CA SER A 7 1.67 -0.74 -3.57
C SER A 7 2.58 0.07 -2.67
N TYR A 8 3.22 -0.59 -1.72
CA TYR A 8 4.33 -0.02 -0.96
C TYR A 8 5.63 -0.23 -1.74
N ALA A 9 6.22 0.86 -2.19
CA ALA A 9 7.52 0.86 -2.85
C ALA A 9 8.58 1.34 -1.84
N PRO A 10 9.51 0.47 -1.39
CA PRO A 10 10.53 0.87 -0.43
C PRO A 10 11.53 1.82 -1.09
N GLN A 11 11.95 2.84 -0.35
CA GLN A 11 13.08 3.66 -0.78
C GLN A 11 14.37 2.95 -0.41
N PRO A 12 15.22 2.61 -1.37
CA PRO A 12 16.49 1.98 -1.06
C PRO A 12 17.51 3.00 -0.58
N HIS A 13 18.37 2.57 0.33
CA HIS A 13 19.62 3.23 0.71
C HIS A 13 19.51 4.61 1.40
N VAL A 14 18.44 4.91 2.11
CA VAL A 14 18.35 6.14 2.90
C VAL A 14 18.44 5.87 4.39
N PHE A 15 19.24 6.70 5.07
CA PHE A 15 19.35 6.67 6.54
C PHE A 15 18.01 6.97 7.23
N TRP A 16 17.19 7.80 6.60
CA TRP A 16 15.88 8.19 7.11
C TRP A 16 14.79 7.50 6.26
N PRO A 17 13.94 6.67 6.86
CA PRO A 17 12.89 6.01 6.11
C PRO A 17 11.85 7.01 5.61
N GLU A 18 11.60 6.97 4.31
CA GLU A 18 10.53 7.70 3.65
C GLU A 18 9.51 6.71 3.05
N VAL A 19 8.31 7.18 2.83
CA VAL A 19 7.26 6.45 2.15
C VAL A 19 6.84 7.21 0.89
N LEU A 20 6.65 6.47 -0.19
CA LEU A 20 6.11 6.99 -1.44
C LEU A 20 4.60 7.11 -1.31
N LEU A 21 4.10 8.33 -1.46
CA LEU A 21 2.68 8.65 -1.36
C LEU A 21 2.18 9.29 -2.64
N ILE A 22 0.88 9.15 -2.87
CA ILE A 22 0.14 9.83 -3.92
C ILE A 22 -0.95 10.68 -3.28
N GLU A 23 -1.07 11.94 -3.72
CA GLU A 23 -2.17 12.81 -3.34
C GLU A 23 -3.36 12.53 -4.26
N LYS A 24 -4.38 11.89 -3.69
CA LYS A 24 -5.55 11.45 -4.44
C LYS A 24 -6.41 12.64 -4.88
N LYS A 25 -6.91 12.56 -6.10
CA LYS A 25 -7.97 13.42 -6.63
C LYS A 25 -9.28 12.67 -6.80
N HIS A 26 -9.17 11.38 -7.00
CA HIS A 26 -10.29 10.46 -7.21
C HIS A 26 -10.18 9.22 -6.30
N PRO A 27 -11.30 8.65 -5.87
CA PRO A 27 -12.66 9.19 -5.91
C PRO A 27 -12.83 10.43 -5.01
N THR A 28 -13.91 11.16 -5.14
CA THR A 28 -14.14 12.45 -4.43
C THR A 28 -13.96 12.35 -2.91
N TRP A 29 -14.32 11.22 -2.30
CA TRP A 29 -14.17 11.01 -0.85
C TRP A 29 -12.70 10.84 -0.40
N GLN A 30 -11.78 10.56 -1.33
CA GLN A 30 -10.33 10.55 -1.07
C GLN A 30 -9.63 11.83 -1.53
N ALA A 31 -10.31 12.74 -2.18
CA ALA A 31 -9.70 13.93 -2.74
C ALA A 31 -8.95 14.74 -1.67
N GLY A 32 -7.68 14.98 -1.93
CA GLY A 32 -6.75 15.63 -1.01
C GLY A 32 -6.13 14.72 0.04
N CYS A 33 -6.57 13.46 0.17
CA CYS A 33 -5.93 12.48 1.06
C CYS A 33 -4.66 11.89 0.43
N TYR A 34 -3.76 11.45 1.31
CA TYR A 34 -2.55 10.72 0.92
C TYR A 34 -2.78 9.22 1.03
N ASN A 35 -2.45 8.52 -0.05
CA ASN A 35 -2.56 7.06 -0.15
C ASN A 35 -1.25 6.47 -0.71
N LEU A 36 -1.12 5.16 -0.66
CA LEU A 36 -0.14 4.45 -1.47
C LEU A 36 -0.61 4.42 -2.93
N PRO A 37 0.31 4.40 -3.92
CA PRO A 37 -0.04 4.20 -5.32
C PRO A 37 -0.85 2.92 -5.51
N GLY A 38 -1.83 2.95 -6.42
CA GLY A 38 -2.64 1.79 -6.73
C GLY A 38 -4.03 2.14 -7.27
N GLY A 39 -4.71 1.11 -7.75
CA GLY A 39 -6.00 1.25 -8.39
C GLY A 39 -6.77 -0.05 -8.51
N LYS A 40 -7.69 -0.09 -9.46
CA LYS A 40 -8.59 -1.24 -9.68
C LYS A 40 -7.87 -2.35 -10.45
N ILE A 41 -8.09 -3.59 -10.02
CA ILE A 41 -7.66 -4.76 -10.81
C ILE A 41 -8.60 -4.89 -12.02
N GLU A 42 -8.02 -4.98 -13.21
CA GLU A 42 -8.74 -5.13 -14.46
C GLU A 42 -9.16 -6.59 -14.72
N GLU A 43 -10.04 -6.78 -15.69
CA GLU A 43 -10.50 -8.12 -16.07
C GLU A 43 -9.32 -8.93 -16.63
N ASN A 44 -9.17 -10.16 -16.15
CA ASN A 44 -8.09 -11.10 -16.51
C ASN A 44 -6.67 -10.67 -16.04
N GLU A 45 -6.57 -9.71 -15.17
CA GLU A 45 -5.31 -9.26 -14.58
C GLU A 45 -5.08 -9.94 -13.21
N THR A 46 -3.88 -10.40 -12.96
CA THR A 46 -3.47 -10.89 -11.64
C THR A 46 -3.18 -9.73 -10.69
N ILE A 47 -3.19 -9.99 -9.39
CA ILE A 47 -2.82 -9.00 -8.35
C ILE A 47 -1.43 -8.42 -8.61
N HIS A 48 -0.47 -9.27 -9.03
CA HIS A 48 0.92 -8.87 -9.28
C HIS A 48 1.05 -7.98 -10.53
N GLU A 49 0.31 -8.30 -11.59
CA GLU A 49 0.26 -7.48 -12.81
C GLU A 49 -0.39 -6.13 -12.53
N ALA A 50 -1.52 -6.11 -11.80
CA ALA A 50 -2.20 -4.88 -11.41
C ALA A 50 -1.30 -3.97 -10.58
N ALA A 51 -0.62 -4.52 -9.57
CA ALA A 51 0.29 -3.75 -8.73
C ALA A 51 1.49 -3.18 -9.53
N SER A 52 2.03 -3.96 -10.45
CA SER A 52 3.09 -3.54 -11.37
C SER A 52 2.63 -2.40 -12.28
N ARG A 53 1.49 -2.56 -12.95
CA ARG A 53 0.90 -1.60 -13.88
C ARG A 53 0.56 -0.27 -13.18
N GLU A 54 -0.18 -0.32 -12.09
CA GLU A 54 -0.61 0.89 -11.36
C GLU A 54 0.59 1.68 -10.83
N LEU A 55 1.61 0.98 -10.29
CA LEU A 55 2.82 1.63 -9.83
C LEU A 55 3.55 2.37 -10.96
N GLN A 56 3.65 1.74 -12.14
CA GLN A 56 4.26 2.36 -13.31
C GLN A 56 3.42 3.54 -13.83
N GLU A 57 2.11 3.36 -13.98
CA GLU A 57 1.20 4.39 -14.50
C GLU A 57 1.16 5.64 -13.63
N GLU A 58 1.14 5.49 -12.31
CA GLU A 58 1.04 6.62 -11.39
C GLU A 58 2.40 7.25 -11.05
N THR A 59 3.46 6.44 -10.95
CA THR A 59 4.75 6.88 -10.39
C THR A 59 5.93 6.78 -11.35
N GLY A 60 5.79 6.09 -12.48
CA GLY A 60 6.88 5.83 -13.41
C GLY A 60 7.90 4.80 -12.92
N ILE A 61 7.65 4.14 -11.78
CA ILE A 61 8.52 3.07 -11.28
C ILE A 61 8.21 1.77 -12.02
N ASP A 62 9.24 1.17 -12.62
CA ASP A 62 9.18 -0.17 -13.18
C ASP A 62 9.46 -1.21 -12.09
N CYS A 63 8.43 -1.98 -11.77
CA CYS A 63 8.50 -3.14 -10.89
C CYS A 63 7.87 -4.32 -11.63
N LEU A 64 8.64 -5.36 -11.92
CA LEU A 64 8.11 -6.51 -12.63
C LEU A 64 7.12 -7.29 -11.73
N PRO A 65 6.10 -7.96 -12.31
CA PRO A 65 5.12 -8.73 -11.50
C PRO A 65 5.76 -9.74 -10.55
N GLU A 66 6.89 -10.37 -10.94
CA GLU A 66 7.67 -11.30 -10.09
C GLU A 66 8.41 -10.62 -8.93
N GLN A 67 8.56 -9.30 -8.95
CA GLN A 67 9.14 -8.50 -7.87
C GLN A 67 8.07 -7.99 -6.88
N VAL A 68 6.81 -8.25 -7.19
CA VAL A 68 5.67 -7.89 -6.34
C VAL A 68 5.42 -9.00 -5.33
N ARG A 69 5.30 -8.64 -4.06
CA ARG A 69 4.90 -9.55 -2.98
C ARG A 69 3.56 -9.13 -2.39
N LEU A 70 2.59 -10.01 -2.39
CA LEU A 70 1.34 -9.81 -1.67
C LEU A 70 1.61 -9.96 -0.17
N LEU A 71 1.31 -8.93 0.61
CA LEU A 71 1.54 -8.91 2.07
C LEU A 71 0.26 -9.16 2.85
N GLY A 72 -0.83 -8.53 2.46
CA GLY A 72 -2.09 -8.64 3.17
C GLY A 72 -3.26 -8.04 2.41
N THR A 73 -4.40 -7.94 3.08
CA THR A 73 -5.62 -7.40 2.48
C THR A 73 -6.36 -6.48 3.43
N ILE A 74 -7.09 -5.54 2.83
CA ILE A 74 -8.12 -4.73 3.51
C ILE A 74 -9.45 -5.15 2.94
N LYS A 75 -10.40 -5.55 3.80
CA LYS A 75 -11.73 -5.99 3.38
C LYS A 75 -12.80 -5.04 3.90
N GLY A 76 -13.65 -4.57 3.00
CA GLY A 76 -14.87 -3.84 3.29
C GLY A 76 -16.12 -4.60 2.81
N GLY A 77 -17.29 -4.00 2.94
CA GLY A 77 -18.57 -4.67 2.61
C GLY A 77 -18.66 -5.13 1.15
N ASN A 78 -18.16 -4.36 0.20
CA ASN A 78 -18.24 -4.66 -1.25
C ASN A 78 -16.91 -4.51 -1.97
N PHE A 79 -15.80 -4.48 -1.25
CA PHE A 79 -14.48 -4.36 -1.86
C PHE A 79 -13.44 -5.17 -1.09
N ILE A 80 -12.36 -5.51 -1.80
CA ILE A 80 -11.11 -6.00 -1.23
C ILE A 80 -9.95 -5.18 -1.84
N VAL A 81 -9.04 -4.74 -1.01
CA VAL A 81 -7.78 -4.13 -1.43
C VAL A 81 -6.64 -5.07 -1.08
N TYR A 82 -5.91 -5.49 -2.06
CA TYR A 82 -4.67 -6.26 -1.90
C TYR A 82 -3.51 -5.31 -1.66
N VAL A 83 -2.78 -5.53 -0.58
CA VAL A 83 -1.63 -4.69 -0.22
C VAL A 83 -0.36 -5.40 -0.61
N CYS A 84 0.37 -4.79 -1.53
CA CYS A 84 1.58 -5.33 -2.12
C CYS A 84 2.82 -4.54 -1.68
N ARG A 85 3.95 -5.22 -1.68
CA ARG A 85 5.27 -4.60 -1.63
C ARG A 85 5.96 -4.84 -2.96
N CYS A 86 6.42 -3.76 -3.58
CA CYS A 86 7.10 -3.78 -4.86
C CYS A 86 8.59 -3.54 -4.65
N ASP A 87 9.37 -4.62 -4.67
CA ASP A 87 10.83 -4.56 -4.46
C ASP A 87 11.53 -4.29 -5.80
N TYR A 88 11.38 -3.06 -6.30
CA TYR A 88 11.94 -2.64 -7.58
C TYR A 88 13.44 -2.36 -7.52
N ASP A 89 14.12 -2.46 -8.67
CA ASP A 89 15.54 -2.11 -8.79
C ASP A 89 15.73 -0.60 -8.91
N SER A 90 16.05 0.01 -7.80
CA SER A 90 16.28 1.46 -7.71
C SER A 90 17.64 1.94 -8.27
N LEU A 91 18.57 1.03 -8.49
CA LEU A 91 19.88 1.36 -9.05
C LEU A 91 19.82 1.58 -10.56
N ARG A 92 18.74 1.15 -11.20
CA ARG A 92 18.48 1.50 -12.59
C ARG A 92 17.95 2.93 -12.63
N GLY A 93 18.70 3.87 -13.18
CA GLY A 93 18.40 5.30 -13.22
C GLY A 93 17.08 5.70 -13.92
N ARG A 94 16.23 4.75 -14.27
CA ARG A 94 14.85 4.92 -14.75
C ARG A 94 13.81 4.86 -13.64
N ASN A 95 14.18 4.42 -12.44
CA ASN A 95 13.27 4.17 -11.32
C ASN A 95 13.25 5.32 -10.31
N VAL A 96 13.26 6.55 -10.78
CA VAL A 96 13.02 7.71 -9.93
C VAL A 96 11.54 8.06 -10.01
N PRO A 97 10.81 8.01 -8.88
CA PRO A 97 9.40 8.35 -8.88
C PRO A 97 9.15 9.76 -9.39
N LYS A 98 8.13 9.91 -10.20
CA LYS A 98 7.65 11.19 -10.72
C LYS A 98 6.15 11.16 -10.89
N THR A 99 5.54 12.31 -10.83
CA THR A 99 4.11 12.47 -11.12
C THR A 99 3.85 12.19 -12.59
N MET A 100 3.11 11.12 -12.87
CA MET A 100 2.77 10.67 -14.22
C MET A 100 1.32 10.99 -14.61
N THR A 101 0.46 11.20 -13.62
CA THR A 101 -0.94 11.54 -13.77
C THR A 101 -1.22 12.93 -13.22
N ASP A 102 -2.48 13.30 -13.05
CA ASP A 102 -2.86 14.52 -12.35
C ASP A 102 -2.79 14.41 -10.81
N GLU A 103 -2.53 13.21 -10.27
CA GLU A 103 -2.32 12.94 -8.85
C GLU A 103 -0.82 13.03 -8.53
N ARG A 104 -0.47 13.95 -7.63
CA ARG A 104 0.94 14.22 -7.29
C ARG A 104 1.58 13.08 -6.50
N VAL A 105 2.76 12.63 -6.95
CA VAL A 105 3.59 11.62 -6.30
C VAL A 105 4.75 12.29 -5.57
N PHE A 106 5.05 11.86 -4.33
CA PHE A 106 6.12 12.44 -3.52
C PHE A 106 6.59 11.48 -2.43
N TRP A 107 7.83 11.68 -2.00
CA TRP A 107 8.38 11.04 -0.81
C TRP A 107 8.05 11.89 0.43
N MET A 108 7.70 11.22 1.53
CA MET A 108 7.50 11.85 2.83
C MET A 108 8.24 11.06 3.91
N PRO A 109 8.94 11.74 4.85
CA PRO A 109 9.52 11.07 6.01
C PRO A 109 8.47 10.22 6.73
N LEU A 110 8.82 8.97 7.04
CA LEU A 110 7.86 8.00 7.59
C LEU A 110 7.17 8.51 8.87
N ALA A 111 7.93 9.11 9.78
CA ALA A 111 7.38 9.65 11.02
C ALA A 111 6.40 10.80 10.78
N GLU A 112 6.65 11.65 9.78
CA GLU A 112 5.74 12.70 9.36
C GLU A 112 4.48 12.10 8.73
N ALA A 113 4.64 11.16 7.79
CA ALA A 113 3.53 10.52 7.10
C ALA A 113 2.55 9.86 8.07
N LEU A 114 3.06 9.08 9.04
CA LEU A 114 2.22 8.35 10.01
C LEU A 114 1.43 9.30 10.95
N ASN A 115 1.88 10.53 11.12
CA ASN A 115 1.19 11.56 11.93
C ASN A 115 0.42 12.58 11.10
N HIS A 116 0.51 12.50 9.76
CA HIS A 116 -0.09 13.49 8.89
C HIS A 116 -1.62 13.36 8.83
N GLU A 117 -2.35 14.47 9.04
CA GLU A 117 -3.82 14.48 9.08
C GLU A 117 -4.48 14.01 7.78
N ARG A 118 -3.80 14.19 6.63
CA ARG A 118 -4.29 13.80 5.30
C ARG A 118 -3.98 12.33 4.94
N LEU A 119 -3.21 11.61 5.75
CA LEU A 119 -2.98 10.19 5.51
C LEU A 119 -4.26 9.41 5.75
N ILE A 120 -4.62 8.52 4.83
CA ILE A 120 -5.75 7.60 5.04
C ILE A 120 -5.48 6.73 6.27
N ASP A 121 -6.43 6.69 7.21
CA ASP A 121 -6.24 6.21 8.57
C ASP A 121 -5.67 4.80 8.69
N ASN A 122 -6.15 3.86 7.88
CA ASN A 122 -5.67 2.47 7.93
C ASN A 122 -4.20 2.33 7.52
N LEU A 123 -3.65 3.28 6.75
CA LEU A 123 -2.25 3.27 6.35
C LEU A 123 -1.28 3.47 7.52
N ARG A 124 -1.74 4.06 8.63
CA ARG A 124 -0.93 4.19 9.86
C ARG A 124 -0.49 2.84 10.43
N ILE A 125 -1.28 1.80 10.17
CA ILE A 125 -1.00 0.43 10.58
C ILE A 125 -0.33 -0.34 9.43
N ILE A 126 -0.82 -0.16 8.22
CA ILE A 126 -0.41 -0.92 7.03
C ILE A 126 1.02 -0.59 6.61
N ILE A 127 1.42 0.68 6.60
CA ILE A 127 2.77 1.09 6.19
C ILE A 127 3.86 0.44 7.06
N PRO A 128 3.79 0.43 8.40
CA PRO A 128 4.71 -0.32 9.24
C PRO A 128 4.77 -1.82 8.90
N PHE A 129 3.64 -2.46 8.61
CA PHE A 129 3.61 -3.88 8.21
C PHE A 129 4.30 -4.11 6.86
N CYS A 130 4.04 -3.24 5.88
CA CYS A 130 4.69 -3.30 4.57
C CYS A 130 6.20 -3.12 4.70
N ARG A 131 6.64 -2.17 5.51
CA ARG A 131 8.06 -1.90 5.74
C ARG A 131 8.76 -3.09 6.40
N ALA A 132 8.13 -3.71 7.38
CA ALA A 132 8.65 -4.91 8.03
C ALA A 132 8.59 -6.17 7.14
N GLY A 133 7.89 -6.11 6.00
CA GLY A 133 7.67 -7.28 5.14
C GLY A 133 6.78 -8.34 5.77
N LEU A 134 5.93 -7.93 6.72
CA LEU A 134 5.00 -8.84 7.38
C LEU A 134 3.95 -9.33 6.37
N MET A 135 3.69 -10.63 6.36
CA MET A 135 2.76 -11.28 5.43
C MET A 135 1.59 -11.94 6.17
N GLY A 136 0.51 -12.23 5.40
CA GLY A 136 -0.62 -13.01 5.92
C GLY A 136 -1.53 -12.26 6.88
N TRP A 137 -1.61 -10.93 6.77
CA TRP A 137 -2.50 -10.13 7.60
C TRP A 137 -3.73 -9.63 6.84
N HIS A 138 -4.80 -9.45 7.58
CA HIS A 138 -6.06 -8.92 7.06
C HIS A 138 -6.56 -7.80 7.97
N VAL A 139 -6.96 -6.69 7.38
CA VAL A 139 -7.57 -5.54 8.05
C VAL A 139 -9.01 -5.42 7.57
N SER A 140 -9.96 -5.35 8.49
CA SER A 140 -11.35 -5.02 8.16
C SER A 140 -11.56 -3.51 8.03
N GLU A 141 -12.67 -3.09 7.41
CA GLU A 141 -13.07 -1.68 7.33
C GLU A 141 -13.21 -0.99 8.70
N HIS A 142 -13.34 -1.76 9.78
CA HIS A 142 -13.35 -1.27 11.17
C HIS A 142 -11.99 -1.34 11.86
N ASN A 143 -10.90 -1.43 11.09
CA ASN A 143 -9.51 -1.52 11.57
C ASN A 143 -9.23 -2.72 12.50
N CYS A 144 -10.04 -3.77 12.46
CA CYS A 144 -9.73 -5.03 13.13
C CYS A 144 -8.67 -5.79 12.32
N ILE A 145 -7.55 -6.11 12.97
CA ILE A 145 -6.43 -6.82 12.34
C ILE A 145 -6.51 -8.30 12.69
N ARG A 146 -6.35 -9.16 11.68
CA ARG A 146 -6.13 -10.60 11.83
C ARG A 146 -4.85 -10.98 11.11
N ILE A 147 -4.03 -11.81 11.75
CA ILE A 147 -2.84 -12.39 11.14
C ILE A 147 -3.10 -13.89 10.99
N GLU A 148 -3.06 -14.39 9.76
CA GLU A 148 -3.14 -15.83 9.50
C GLU A 148 -1.74 -16.43 9.68
N ASN A 149 -1.56 -17.18 10.78
CA ASN A 149 -0.40 -18.02 10.93
C ASN A 149 -0.69 -19.39 10.31
N GLU A 150 0.07 -19.77 9.30
CA GLU A 150 -0.04 -21.10 8.63
C GLU A 150 0.11 -22.30 9.58
N LYS A 151 0.46 -22.10 10.85
CA LYS A 151 0.73 -23.17 11.83
C LYS A 151 -0.22 -23.25 13.01
N THR A 152 -1.17 -22.37 13.16
CA THR A 152 -2.15 -22.44 14.27
C THR A 152 -3.52 -22.04 13.81
N ASN A 153 -4.46 -22.97 13.94
CA ASN A 153 -5.91 -22.80 13.74
C ASN A 153 -6.51 -21.91 14.86
N LEU A 154 -5.82 -20.89 15.30
CA LEU A 154 -6.21 -19.97 16.36
C LEU A 154 -6.25 -18.55 15.79
N SER A 155 -7.42 -18.17 15.28
CA SER A 155 -7.77 -16.78 15.05
C SER A 155 -7.93 -16.06 16.39
N GLN A 156 -6.85 -15.46 16.89
CA GLN A 156 -6.97 -14.52 18.01
C GLN A 156 -7.08 -13.10 17.45
N PRO A 157 -8.12 -12.34 17.80
CA PRO A 157 -8.17 -10.92 17.49
C PRO A 157 -7.17 -10.19 18.40
N LEU A 158 -6.22 -9.49 17.81
CA LEU A 158 -5.43 -8.49 18.52
C LEU A 158 -6.31 -7.26 18.69
N LEU A 159 -6.91 -7.12 19.87
CA LEU A 159 -7.63 -5.94 20.26
C LEU A 159 -6.62 -4.88 20.71
N PHE A 160 -6.34 -3.90 19.85
CA PHE A 160 -5.81 -2.64 20.32
C PHE A 160 -7.01 -1.80 20.78
N GLY A 161 -7.13 -1.64 22.09
CA GLY A 161 -8.11 -0.73 22.66
C GLY A 161 -7.86 0.71 22.21
N PRO A 162 -8.87 1.62 22.32
CA PRO A 162 -8.68 3.01 21.97
C PRO A 162 -7.59 3.59 22.84
N VAL A 163 -6.59 4.19 22.18
CA VAL A 163 -5.60 5.02 22.86
C VAL A 163 -6.33 6.29 23.23
N GLY A 164 -6.57 6.45 24.53
CA GLY A 164 -7.16 7.64 25.10
C GLY A 164 -6.23 8.87 24.99
#